data_89379108acccc7d0ac7dc4b04ef68a29
#
_entry.id   89379108acccc7d0ac7dc4b04ef68a29
#
_cell.length_a   1.000
_cell.length_b   1.000
_cell.length_c   1.000
_cell.angle_alpha   90.00
_cell.angle_beta   90.00
_cell.angle_gamma   90.00
#
_symmetry.space_group_name_H-M   'P 1'
#
loop_
_entity.id
_entity.type
_entity.pdbx_description
1 polymer ?
#
loop_
_entity_poly.entity_id
_entity_poly.type
_entity_poly.pdbx_seq_one_letter_code
_entity_poly.pdbx_strand_id
1 'polypeptide(L)'
;AIRPSADTPFDPLEAVARIPAEDEATYDAICAADTVGVFQIESRAQMSMLPRLRPRCFYDLVIEVAIVRPGPIQGGMVHPYLRRRTGEEPARAPHPCLEEILARTLGVPLFQEQVMQISMVGAGYGAGEADQLRRDMAAWKRHGRLERHREKLLRGFAERGITPEFGEALFKQIQGFGEYGFPESHAASFALIVYASAWLKTHHPGVFACALLNAQPMGFYSPSSIVQDAQRHGVEVRPPRVAVSRWDNTLEPSVASYDELALRLGLRQIAGVGEESARRIEAAREVAPYSSVGDLARRAGLNKKELVALAEAGALEGLEVGRRQAMWRAHAPRLEGLFEAIDLESSADAPNLPPLRKVDELLLDYGSIGLSIDDHPMKHVRPQLSRALGRERLFRSEQLRGLPHGAHVTIAGLVTGRQRPQTASGVTFVSLEDETGLSNLILTVPVFERHRHAVLFSKIALVRGVLERSTTPLPTSERLALRRRPPVDVLHVKVHAFERIELESSLPAELGEKVGDLPHKSRDFH
;
A
#
# COMPACT_ATOMS: atom_id res chain seq x y z
N ALA A 1 4.31 -19.17 -17.18
CA ALA A 1 5.67 -19.72 -17.15
C ALA A 1 6.00 -20.47 -15.83
N ILE A 2 5.15 -20.37 -14.80
CA ILE A 2 5.38 -20.97 -13.47
C ILE A 2 4.30 -22.06 -13.21
N ARG A 3 3.96 -22.88 -14.21
CA ARG A 3 3.11 -24.03 -13.94
C ARG A 3 4.01 -25.22 -13.53
N PRO A 4 3.81 -25.83 -12.33
CA PRO A 4 4.47 -27.09 -12.04
C PRO A 4 4.02 -28.15 -13.07
N SER A 5 4.93 -29.00 -13.48
CA SER A 5 4.54 -30.22 -14.17
C SER A 5 3.72 -31.07 -13.19
N ALA A 6 2.74 -31.83 -13.69
CA ALA A 6 1.81 -32.60 -12.86
C ALA A 6 2.49 -33.60 -11.89
N ASP A 7 3.77 -33.89 -12.10
CA ASP A 7 4.52 -34.93 -11.39
C ASP A 7 5.58 -34.41 -10.38
N THR A 8 5.75 -33.09 -10.23
CA THR A 8 6.76 -32.55 -9.30
C THR A 8 6.07 -31.72 -8.20
N PRO A 9 6.39 -31.96 -6.90
CA PRO A 9 5.87 -31.13 -5.82
C PRO A 9 6.22 -29.64 -6.08
N PHE A 10 5.24 -28.75 -5.92
CA PHE A 10 5.46 -27.31 -6.08
C PHE A 10 6.41 -26.80 -4.97
N ASP A 11 7.60 -26.34 -5.37
CA ASP A 11 8.51 -25.64 -4.47
C ASP A 11 8.38 -24.11 -4.69
N PRO A 12 7.87 -23.36 -3.69
CA PRO A 12 7.78 -21.90 -3.78
C PRO A 12 9.13 -21.21 -4.00
N LEU A 13 10.22 -21.74 -3.45
CA LEU A 13 11.57 -21.17 -3.59
C LEU A 13 12.08 -21.34 -5.03
N GLU A 14 11.85 -22.51 -5.62
CA GLU A 14 12.18 -22.74 -7.03
C GLU A 14 11.37 -21.82 -7.96
N ALA A 15 10.10 -21.59 -7.66
CA ALA A 15 9.27 -20.66 -8.42
C ALA A 15 9.81 -19.22 -8.36
N VAL A 16 10.24 -18.76 -7.19
CA VAL A 16 10.87 -17.44 -7.01
C VAL A 16 12.22 -17.37 -7.74
N ALA A 17 13.02 -18.43 -7.72
CA ALA A 17 14.30 -18.50 -8.42
C ALA A 17 14.19 -18.45 -9.95
N ARG A 18 13.02 -18.78 -10.49
CA ARG A 18 12.71 -18.69 -11.93
C ARG A 18 12.23 -17.31 -12.40
N ILE A 19 12.05 -16.36 -11.49
CA ILE A 19 11.72 -14.98 -11.86
C ILE A 19 12.89 -14.41 -12.69
N PRO A 20 12.62 -13.88 -13.91
CA PRO A 20 13.67 -13.30 -14.74
C PRO A 20 14.39 -12.16 -14.00
N ALA A 21 15.72 -12.21 -13.99
CA ALA A 21 16.52 -11.12 -13.44
C ALA A 21 16.45 -9.89 -14.36
N GLU A 22 16.57 -8.70 -13.78
CA GLU A 22 16.74 -7.43 -14.49
C GLU A 22 15.59 -7.14 -15.50
N ASP A 23 14.33 -7.50 -15.16
CA ASP A 23 13.17 -7.23 -16.00
C ASP A 23 12.86 -5.72 -16.06
N GLU A 24 12.98 -5.15 -17.23
CA GLU A 24 12.82 -3.72 -17.48
C GLU A 24 11.44 -3.20 -17.07
N ALA A 25 10.38 -3.97 -17.35
CA ALA A 25 9.00 -3.60 -17.00
C ALA A 25 8.81 -3.48 -15.47
N THR A 26 9.48 -4.33 -14.71
CA THR A 26 9.49 -4.28 -13.25
C THR A 26 10.16 -3.01 -12.74
N TYR A 27 11.34 -2.67 -13.26
CA TYR A 27 12.01 -1.42 -12.87
C TYR A 27 11.23 -0.17 -13.27
N ASP A 28 10.58 -0.17 -14.42
CA ASP A 28 9.73 0.93 -14.85
C ASP A 28 8.54 1.12 -13.89
N ALA A 29 7.88 0.04 -13.47
CA ALA A 29 6.81 0.09 -12.48
C ALA A 29 7.30 0.63 -11.13
N ILE A 30 8.49 0.20 -10.68
CA ILE A 30 9.12 0.71 -9.46
C ILE A 30 9.44 2.20 -9.59
N CYS A 31 10.06 2.63 -10.70
CA CYS A 31 10.34 4.05 -10.97
C CYS A 31 9.08 4.92 -11.00
N ALA A 32 7.97 4.34 -11.44
CA ALA A 32 6.65 4.97 -11.42
C ALA A 32 6.01 5.01 -10.04
N ALA A 33 6.68 4.49 -9.00
CA ALA A 33 6.14 4.31 -7.65
C ALA A 33 4.83 3.51 -7.61
N ASP A 34 4.63 2.59 -8.57
CA ASP A 34 3.52 1.63 -8.58
C ASP A 34 3.83 0.46 -7.63
N THR A 35 3.98 0.78 -6.35
CA THR A 35 4.51 -0.12 -5.32
C THR A 35 3.57 -0.36 -4.15
N VAL A 36 2.26 -0.15 -4.34
CA VAL A 36 1.26 -0.52 -3.34
C VAL A 36 1.36 -2.02 -3.04
N GLY A 37 1.58 -2.38 -1.77
CA GLY A 37 1.76 -3.76 -1.32
C GLY A 37 3.10 -4.40 -1.67
N VAL A 38 3.99 -3.72 -2.39
CA VAL A 38 5.34 -4.23 -2.69
C VAL A 38 6.21 -4.11 -1.45
N PHE A 39 6.74 -5.25 -1.00
CA PHE A 39 7.54 -5.33 0.22
C PHE A 39 8.59 -4.20 0.30
N GLN A 40 8.70 -3.60 1.47
CA GLN A 40 9.74 -2.63 1.88
C GLN A 40 9.75 -1.28 1.12
N ILE A 41 9.18 -1.16 -0.09
CA ILE A 41 9.14 0.09 -0.88
C ILE A 41 7.73 0.66 -1.05
N GLU A 42 6.83 0.27 -0.16
CA GLU A 42 5.42 0.65 -0.17
C GLU A 42 5.07 1.89 0.66
N SER A 43 5.99 2.36 1.52
CA SER A 43 5.74 3.55 2.34
C SER A 43 5.71 4.83 1.50
N ARG A 44 4.95 5.83 1.93
CA ARG A 44 4.85 7.11 1.19
C ARG A 44 6.20 7.80 1.00
N ALA A 45 7.08 7.70 1.98
CA ALA A 45 8.44 8.24 1.88
C ALA A 45 9.24 7.56 0.77
N GLN A 46 9.17 6.23 0.69
CA GLN A 46 9.83 5.45 -0.36
C GLN A 46 9.21 5.70 -1.73
N MET A 47 7.88 5.65 -1.84
CA MET A 47 7.17 5.96 -3.09
C MET A 47 7.50 7.36 -3.62
N SER A 48 7.73 8.35 -2.75
CA SER A 48 8.15 9.70 -3.17
C SER A 48 9.61 9.76 -3.62
N MET A 49 10.43 8.79 -3.19
CA MET A 49 11.85 8.71 -3.53
C MET A 49 12.10 7.98 -4.86
N LEU A 50 11.34 6.93 -5.15
CA LEU A 50 11.54 6.05 -6.29
C LEU A 50 11.67 6.77 -7.64
N PRO A 51 10.84 7.78 -8.01
CA PRO A 51 10.98 8.51 -9.26
C PRO A 51 12.25 9.35 -9.35
N ARG A 52 12.82 9.73 -8.21
CA ARG A 52 14.07 10.50 -8.11
C ARG A 52 15.29 9.58 -8.16
N LEU A 53 15.20 8.43 -7.49
CA LEU A 53 16.26 7.41 -7.46
C LEU A 53 16.37 6.69 -8.81
N ARG A 54 15.24 6.37 -9.44
CA ARG A 54 15.14 5.66 -10.73
C ARG A 54 15.95 4.37 -10.76
N PRO A 55 15.54 3.34 -10.01
CA PRO A 55 16.22 2.05 -10.01
C PRO A 55 16.21 1.42 -11.41
N ARG A 56 17.35 0.90 -11.86
CA ARG A 56 17.51 0.25 -13.17
C ARG A 56 18.21 -1.09 -13.11
N CYS A 57 18.72 -1.45 -11.95
CA CYS A 57 19.34 -2.74 -11.69
C CYS A 57 19.10 -3.15 -10.25
N PHE A 58 19.39 -4.40 -9.94
CA PHE A 58 19.21 -4.97 -8.60
C PHE A 58 19.90 -4.17 -7.50
N TYR A 59 21.12 -3.69 -7.77
CA TYR A 59 21.88 -2.95 -6.75
C TYR A 59 21.25 -1.58 -6.42
N ASP A 60 20.53 -0.98 -7.35
CA ASP A 60 19.78 0.24 -7.08
C ASP A 60 18.63 -0.02 -6.05
N LEU A 61 18.04 -1.23 -6.05
CA LEU A 61 17.07 -1.62 -5.03
C LEU A 61 17.72 -1.83 -3.67
N VAL A 62 18.95 -2.37 -3.65
CA VAL A 62 19.74 -2.49 -2.41
C VAL A 62 19.95 -1.12 -1.79
N ILE A 63 20.28 -0.12 -2.62
CA ILE A 63 20.44 1.26 -2.18
C ILE A 63 19.12 1.86 -1.72
N GLU A 64 18.01 1.66 -2.48
CA GLU A 64 16.68 2.17 -2.11
C GLU A 64 16.25 1.70 -0.72
N VAL A 65 16.41 0.40 -0.46
CA VAL A 65 16.10 -0.21 0.84
C VAL A 65 16.92 0.40 1.98
N ALA A 66 18.17 0.80 1.70
CA ALA A 66 19.07 1.35 2.70
C ALA A 66 18.94 2.86 2.90
N ILE A 67 18.71 3.63 1.83
CA ILE A 67 18.82 5.10 1.85
C ILE A 67 17.62 5.79 2.53
N VAL A 68 16.41 5.20 2.41
CA VAL A 68 15.18 5.74 3.02
C VAL A 68 15.03 5.18 4.44
N ARG A 69 15.99 5.49 5.28
CA ARG A 69 16.06 5.06 6.69
C ARG A 69 16.44 6.23 7.59
N PRO A 70 16.10 6.16 8.89
CA PRO A 70 16.44 7.24 9.83
C PRO A 70 17.89 7.67 9.77
N GLY A 71 18.82 6.74 9.78
CA GLY A 71 20.26 7.01 9.77
C GLY A 71 20.73 7.83 8.56
N PRO A 72 20.56 7.35 7.31
CA PRO A 72 20.95 8.09 6.11
C PRO A 72 20.23 9.43 5.95
N ILE A 73 18.96 9.51 6.35
CA ILE A 73 18.19 10.77 6.29
C ILE A 73 18.76 11.79 7.29
N GLN A 74 18.98 11.39 8.54
CA GLN A 74 19.52 12.27 9.59
C GLN A 74 20.99 12.62 9.33
N GLY A 75 21.77 11.70 8.77
CA GLY A 75 23.16 11.92 8.34
C GLY A 75 23.31 12.81 7.11
N GLY A 76 22.20 13.23 6.49
CA GLY A 76 22.23 14.09 5.30
C GLY A 76 22.74 13.42 4.04
N MET A 77 22.66 12.07 3.95
CA MET A 77 23.24 11.28 2.84
C MET A 77 22.35 11.24 1.59
N VAL A 78 21.03 11.41 1.78
CA VAL A 78 20.02 11.28 0.71
C VAL A 78 20.23 12.34 -0.38
N HIS A 79 20.37 13.59 -0.03
CA HIS A 79 20.50 14.68 -0.99
C HIS A 79 21.77 14.60 -1.84
N PRO A 80 22.98 14.38 -1.26
CA PRO A 80 24.20 14.20 -2.05
C PRO A 80 24.11 12.99 -2.99
N TYR A 81 23.57 11.87 -2.53
CA TYR A 81 23.37 10.69 -3.38
C TYR A 81 22.49 11.00 -4.59
N LEU A 82 21.32 11.62 -4.37
CA LEU A 82 20.40 11.97 -5.46
C LEU A 82 21.00 12.95 -6.45
N ARG A 83 21.67 14.02 -6.00
CA ARG A 83 22.33 14.98 -6.89
C ARG A 83 23.41 14.34 -7.76
N ARG A 84 24.16 13.40 -7.22
CA ARG A 84 25.15 12.61 -7.97
C ARG A 84 24.49 11.61 -8.93
N ARG A 85 23.38 11.01 -8.53
CA ARG A 85 22.59 10.12 -9.36
C ARG A 85 21.96 10.82 -10.55
N THR A 86 21.52 12.07 -10.38
CA THR A 86 20.94 12.90 -11.46
C THR A 86 21.99 13.64 -12.30
N GLY A 87 23.27 13.56 -11.94
CA GLY A 87 24.36 14.26 -12.62
C GLY A 87 24.50 15.74 -12.26
N GLU A 88 23.77 16.23 -11.27
CA GLU A 88 23.88 17.60 -10.75
C GLU A 88 25.20 17.82 -10.01
N GLU A 89 25.75 16.75 -9.42
CA GLU A 89 27.09 16.72 -8.81
C GLU A 89 27.91 15.56 -9.39
N PRO A 90 29.23 15.71 -9.53
CA PRO A 90 30.09 14.62 -9.99
C PRO A 90 30.11 13.49 -8.95
N ALA A 91 29.91 12.25 -9.40
CA ALA A 91 29.98 11.04 -8.58
C ALA A 91 31.44 10.67 -8.30
N ARG A 92 32.11 11.44 -7.45
CA ARG A 92 33.52 11.21 -7.08
C ARG A 92 33.63 10.87 -5.60
N ALA A 93 34.50 9.91 -5.30
CA ALA A 93 34.93 9.72 -3.93
C ALA A 93 35.72 10.96 -3.46
N PRO A 94 35.65 11.31 -2.17
CA PRO A 94 36.33 12.49 -1.63
C PRO A 94 37.86 12.37 -1.63
N HIS A 95 38.37 11.16 -1.73
CA HIS A 95 39.79 10.88 -1.82
C HIS A 95 40.05 9.60 -2.65
N PRO A 96 41.13 9.50 -3.47
CA PRO A 96 41.39 8.34 -4.33
C PRO A 96 41.42 7.01 -3.59
N CYS A 97 41.94 6.94 -2.37
CA CYS A 97 41.99 5.70 -1.59
C CYS A 97 40.62 5.15 -1.19
N LEU A 98 39.54 5.95 -1.30
CA LEU A 98 38.15 5.58 -0.97
C LEU A 98 37.31 5.28 -2.23
N GLU A 99 37.90 5.41 -3.43
CA GLU A 99 37.16 5.28 -4.68
C GLU A 99 36.56 3.88 -4.85
N GLU A 100 37.34 2.83 -4.61
CA GLU A 100 36.86 1.45 -4.71
C GLU A 100 35.74 1.14 -3.71
N ILE A 101 35.84 1.69 -2.49
CA ILE A 101 34.82 1.47 -1.43
C ILE A 101 33.50 2.16 -1.74
N LEU A 102 33.56 3.37 -2.33
CA LEU A 102 32.41 4.25 -2.50
C LEU A 102 31.86 4.30 -3.94
N ALA A 103 32.51 3.63 -4.90
CA ALA A 103 32.12 3.67 -6.31
C ALA A 103 30.65 3.28 -6.51
N ARG A 104 30.19 2.19 -5.90
CA ARG A 104 28.82 1.68 -6.04
C ARG A 104 27.77 2.60 -5.42
N THR A 105 28.14 3.43 -4.47
CA THR A 105 27.26 4.37 -3.76
C THR A 105 27.54 5.82 -4.12
N LEU A 106 28.10 6.06 -5.30
CA LEU A 106 28.37 7.38 -5.87
C LEU A 106 29.15 8.32 -4.90
N GLY A 107 30.10 7.74 -4.16
CA GLY A 107 30.93 8.49 -3.21
C GLY A 107 30.24 8.79 -1.87
N VAL A 108 29.08 8.22 -1.58
CA VAL A 108 28.35 8.40 -0.32
C VAL A 108 28.40 7.11 0.50
N PRO A 109 28.86 7.11 1.75
CA PRO A 109 28.82 5.92 2.60
C PRO A 109 27.37 5.65 3.04
N LEU A 110 26.79 4.55 2.60
CA LEU A 110 25.42 4.15 2.90
C LEU A 110 25.33 2.92 3.81
N PHE A 111 26.38 2.09 3.85
CA PHE A 111 26.39 0.81 4.57
C PHE A 111 27.41 0.79 5.70
N GLN A 112 27.14 0.00 6.74
CA GLN A 112 28.06 -0.19 7.87
C GLN A 112 29.43 -0.72 7.41
N GLU A 113 29.43 -1.64 6.48
CA GLU A 113 30.63 -2.23 5.90
C GLU A 113 31.53 -1.17 5.25
N GLN A 114 30.94 -0.21 4.55
CA GLN A 114 31.68 0.92 3.97
C GLN A 114 32.33 1.79 5.05
N VAL A 115 31.62 2.07 6.15
CA VAL A 115 32.20 2.83 7.27
C VAL A 115 33.38 2.10 7.88
N MET A 116 33.29 0.78 8.06
CA MET A 116 34.44 -0.04 8.54
C MET A 116 35.60 0.03 7.56
N GLN A 117 35.39 -0.19 6.27
CA GLN A 117 36.43 -0.12 5.24
C GLN A 117 37.08 1.26 5.16
N ILE A 118 36.27 2.33 5.22
CA ILE A 118 36.79 3.71 5.26
C ILE A 118 37.65 3.94 6.48
N SER A 119 37.27 3.44 7.66
CA SER A 119 38.10 3.57 8.87
C SER A 119 39.44 2.81 8.75
N MET A 120 39.43 1.66 8.10
CA MET A 120 40.63 0.87 7.88
C MET A 120 41.57 1.52 6.83
N VAL A 121 41.06 1.82 5.66
CA VAL A 121 41.83 2.34 4.52
C VAL A 121 42.13 3.82 4.71
N GLY A 122 41.17 4.63 5.15
CA GLY A 122 41.30 6.07 5.29
C GLY A 122 41.89 6.54 6.61
N ALA A 123 41.71 5.80 7.71
CA ALA A 123 42.20 6.22 9.04
C ALA A 123 43.11 5.23 9.72
N GLY A 124 43.51 4.13 9.07
CA GLY A 124 44.52 3.20 9.60
C GLY A 124 44.04 2.32 10.75
N TYR A 125 42.74 2.09 10.85
CA TYR A 125 42.20 1.16 11.82
C TYR A 125 42.60 -0.28 11.50
N GLY A 126 42.90 -1.05 12.52
CA GLY A 126 42.97 -2.51 12.40
C GLY A 126 41.53 -3.10 12.32
N ALA A 127 41.42 -4.36 11.85
CA ALA A 127 40.12 -5.03 11.70
C ALA A 127 39.33 -5.08 13.01
N GLY A 128 39.97 -5.36 14.15
CA GLY A 128 39.34 -5.38 15.46
C GLY A 128 38.85 -4.01 15.91
N GLU A 129 39.53 -2.94 15.56
CA GLU A 129 39.15 -1.56 15.87
C GLU A 129 37.97 -1.09 15.01
N ALA A 130 37.95 -1.49 13.73
CA ALA A 130 36.82 -1.22 12.84
C ALA A 130 35.57 -1.95 13.30
N ASP A 131 35.67 -3.18 13.77
CA ASP A 131 34.54 -3.89 14.38
C ASP A 131 34.08 -3.25 15.70
N GLN A 132 35.01 -2.74 16.51
CA GLN A 132 34.68 -1.99 17.71
C GLN A 132 33.94 -0.68 17.37
N LEU A 133 34.38 0.05 16.33
CA LEU A 133 33.68 1.22 15.82
C LEU A 133 32.23 0.87 15.41
N ARG A 134 32.04 -0.24 14.69
CA ARG A 134 30.70 -0.72 14.31
C ARG A 134 29.79 -0.98 15.52
N ARG A 135 30.32 -1.64 16.55
CA ARG A 135 29.59 -1.90 17.82
C ARG A 135 29.27 -0.60 18.56
N ASP A 136 30.20 0.34 18.58
CA ASP A 136 30.06 1.62 19.26
C ASP A 136 29.09 2.54 18.49
N MET A 137 29.00 2.44 17.17
CA MET A 137 27.93 3.08 16.36
C MET A 137 26.55 2.63 16.81
N ALA A 138 26.32 1.32 16.96
CA ALA A 138 25.02 0.78 17.39
C ALA A 138 24.62 1.16 18.84
N ALA A 139 25.59 1.56 19.67
CA ALA A 139 25.40 1.87 21.09
C ALA A 139 25.56 3.37 21.43
N TRP A 140 25.80 4.25 20.47
CA TRP A 140 26.29 5.61 20.72
C TRP A 140 25.35 6.48 21.56
N LYS A 141 24.03 6.39 21.37
CA LYS A 141 23.03 7.14 22.17
C LYS A 141 23.09 6.82 23.66
N ARG A 142 23.53 5.62 24.02
CA ARG A 142 23.53 5.18 25.42
C ARG A 142 24.78 5.60 26.20
N HIS A 143 25.93 5.82 25.55
CA HIS A 143 27.20 5.90 26.30
C HIS A 143 28.25 6.89 25.73
N GLY A 144 27.95 7.70 24.71
CA GLY A 144 28.95 8.65 24.14
C GLY A 144 30.21 7.95 23.56
N ARG A 145 30.14 6.62 23.30
CA ARG A 145 31.30 5.80 22.92
C ARG A 145 31.86 6.18 21.56
N LEU A 146 31.03 6.68 20.66
CA LEU A 146 31.44 7.04 19.30
C LEU A 146 32.42 8.24 19.32
N GLU A 147 32.29 9.17 20.26
CA GLU A 147 33.16 10.34 20.36
C GLU A 147 34.63 9.97 20.63
N ARG A 148 34.90 8.81 21.25
CA ARG A 148 36.24 8.29 21.45
C ARG A 148 36.95 7.97 20.11
N HIS A 149 36.17 7.65 19.08
CA HIS A 149 36.73 7.36 17.75
C HIS A 149 36.99 8.62 16.93
N ARG A 150 36.34 9.76 17.24
CA ARG A 150 36.43 10.99 16.45
C ARG A 150 37.89 11.46 16.26
N GLU A 151 38.59 11.63 17.35
CA GLU A 151 39.98 12.14 17.31
C GLU A 151 40.91 11.21 16.54
N LYS A 152 40.78 9.89 16.74
CA LYS A 152 41.59 8.89 16.04
C LYS A 152 41.25 8.85 14.55
N LEU A 153 39.97 8.91 14.16
CA LEU A 153 39.51 8.95 12.78
C LEU A 153 40.07 10.19 12.06
N LEU A 154 39.88 11.37 12.65
CA LEU A 154 40.34 12.63 12.06
C LEU A 154 41.85 12.68 11.90
N ARG A 155 42.61 12.20 12.90
CA ARG A 155 44.08 12.09 12.81
C ARG A 155 44.48 11.15 11.68
N GLY A 156 43.93 9.96 11.62
CA GLY A 156 44.25 8.99 10.59
C GLY A 156 43.91 9.46 9.18
N PHE A 157 42.82 10.21 9.02
CA PHE A 157 42.47 10.85 7.76
C PHE A 157 43.48 11.92 7.36
N ALA A 158 43.88 12.79 8.29
CA ALA A 158 44.91 13.80 8.04
C ALA A 158 46.25 13.21 7.61
N GLU A 159 46.70 12.11 8.24
CA GLU A 159 47.93 11.39 7.89
C GLU A 159 47.91 10.85 6.44
N ARG A 160 46.74 10.62 5.88
CA ARG A 160 46.53 10.15 4.50
C ARG A 160 46.12 11.24 3.51
N GLY A 161 46.14 12.51 3.92
CA GLY A 161 45.82 13.65 3.05
C GLY A 161 44.34 13.85 2.79
N ILE A 162 43.47 13.19 3.56
CA ILE A 162 42.01 13.43 3.52
C ILE A 162 41.73 14.71 4.29
N THR A 163 40.97 15.61 3.66
CA THR A 163 40.74 16.94 4.23
C THR A 163 39.94 16.90 5.55
N PRO A 164 40.23 17.82 6.50
CA PRO A 164 39.53 17.88 7.77
C PRO A 164 37.99 18.02 7.58
N GLU A 165 37.56 18.80 6.59
CA GLU A 165 36.14 19.05 6.28
C GLU A 165 35.43 17.75 5.90
N PHE A 166 36.10 16.89 5.10
CA PHE A 166 35.55 15.58 4.76
C PHE A 166 35.51 14.66 5.98
N GLY A 167 36.56 14.64 6.77
CA GLY A 167 36.64 13.84 8.00
C GLY A 167 35.49 14.17 8.96
N GLU A 168 35.22 15.45 9.19
CA GLU A 168 34.11 15.89 10.03
C GLU A 168 32.74 15.55 9.41
N ALA A 169 32.57 15.75 8.10
CA ALA A 169 31.34 15.38 7.41
C ALA A 169 31.08 13.87 7.51
N LEU A 170 32.12 13.05 7.33
CA LEU A 170 32.02 11.60 7.49
C LEU A 170 31.69 11.21 8.93
N PHE A 171 32.34 11.84 9.93
CA PHE A 171 32.04 11.57 11.33
C PHE A 171 30.58 11.88 11.67
N LYS A 172 30.04 12.99 11.16
CA LYS A 172 28.62 13.34 11.29
C LYS A 172 27.71 12.29 10.63
N GLN A 173 28.11 11.75 9.47
CA GLN A 173 27.39 10.65 8.82
C GLN A 173 27.43 9.38 9.68
N ILE A 174 28.60 9.04 10.23
CA ILE A 174 28.77 7.90 11.16
C ILE A 174 27.86 8.07 12.40
N GLN A 175 27.72 9.27 12.94
CA GLN A 175 26.77 9.54 14.01
C GLN A 175 25.32 9.26 13.61
N GLY A 176 24.94 9.58 12.37
CA GLY A 176 23.63 9.22 11.80
C GLY A 176 23.39 7.71 11.75
N PHE A 177 24.42 6.91 11.44
CA PHE A 177 24.35 5.43 11.51
C PHE A 177 24.12 4.88 12.93
N GLY A 178 24.49 5.63 13.98
CA GLY A 178 24.30 5.22 15.36
C GLY A 178 22.84 5.02 15.76
N GLU A 179 21.89 5.59 15.03
CA GLU A 179 20.46 5.31 15.22
C GLU A 179 20.02 4.03 14.52
N TYR A 180 20.58 3.74 13.35
CA TYR A 180 20.29 2.53 12.57
C TYR A 180 21.31 2.34 11.45
N GLY A 181 22.45 1.73 11.77
CA GLY A 181 23.39 1.29 10.73
C GLY A 181 22.81 0.09 9.98
N PHE A 182 22.74 0.17 8.65
CA PHE A 182 22.15 -0.90 7.82
C PHE A 182 23.24 -1.73 7.16
N PRO A 183 23.28 -3.07 7.40
CA PRO A 183 24.20 -3.96 6.71
C PRO A 183 23.83 -4.08 5.22
N GLU A 184 24.83 -4.05 4.34
CA GLU A 184 24.63 -4.22 2.89
C GLU A 184 24.01 -5.58 2.56
N SER A 185 24.44 -6.65 3.23
CA SER A 185 23.91 -7.99 3.08
C SER A 185 22.42 -8.08 3.43
N HIS A 186 21.99 -7.38 4.47
CA HIS A 186 20.58 -7.30 4.84
C HIS A 186 19.77 -6.50 3.81
N ALA A 187 20.31 -5.39 3.31
CA ALA A 187 19.69 -4.63 2.22
C ALA A 187 19.52 -5.48 0.96
N ALA A 188 20.55 -6.27 0.60
CA ALA A 188 20.50 -7.17 -0.54
C ALA A 188 19.44 -8.27 -0.38
N SER A 189 19.34 -8.86 0.81
CA SER A 189 18.29 -9.86 1.10
C SER A 189 16.88 -9.28 0.96
N PHE A 190 16.67 -8.05 1.42
CA PHE A 190 15.40 -7.36 1.27
C PHE A 190 15.12 -6.96 -0.18
N ALA A 191 16.15 -6.54 -0.93
CA ALA A 191 16.01 -6.19 -2.34
C ALA A 191 15.55 -7.38 -3.20
N LEU A 192 15.90 -8.62 -2.84
CA LEU A 192 15.38 -9.83 -3.49
C LEU A 192 13.85 -9.93 -3.35
N ILE A 193 13.34 -9.70 -2.13
CA ILE A 193 11.90 -9.75 -1.87
C ILE A 193 11.19 -8.57 -2.56
N VAL A 194 11.83 -7.38 -2.55
CA VAL A 194 11.34 -6.20 -3.30
C VAL A 194 11.16 -6.53 -4.77
N TYR A 195 12.21 -7.05 -5.39
CA TYR A 195 12.21 -7.37 -6.81
C TYR A 195 11.16 -8.43 -7.15
N ALA A 196 11.13 -9.54 -6.41
CA ALA A 196 10.18 -10.63 -6.62
C ALA A 196 8.73 -10.16 -6.47
N SER A 197 8.42 -9.39 -5.41
CA SER A 197 7.08 -8.87 -5.20
C SER A 197 6.68 -7.81 -6.24
N ALA A 198 7.59 -6.95 -6.67
CA ALA A 198 7.35 -5.98 -7.73
C ALA A 198 7.12 -6.67 -9.09
N TRP A 199 7.90 -7.71 -9.39
CA TRP A 199 7.73 -8.50 -10.61
C TRP A 199 6.36 -9.20 -10.63
N LEU A 200 5.97 -9.84 -9.53
CA LEU A 200 4.65 -10.48 -9.41
C LEU A 200 3.53 -9.46 -9.61
N LYS A 201 3.61 -8.29 -8.97
CA LYS A 201 2.63 -7.23 -9.16
C LYS A 201 2.56 -6.75 -10.59
N THR A 202 3.71 -6.58 -11.25
CA THR A 202 3.79 -6.06 -12.63
C THR A 202 3.22 -7.04 -13.65
N HIS A 203 3.51 -8.32 -13.50
CA HIS A 203 3.16 -9.34 -14.50
C HIS A 203 1.91 -10.14 -14.14
N HIS A 204 1.58 -10.27 -12.85
CA HIS A 204 0.48 -11.07 -12.32
C HIS A 204 -0.28 -10.32 -11.21
N PRO A 205 -0.88 -9.14 -11.51
CA PRO A 205 -1.52 -8.31 -10.49
C PRO A 205 -2.67 -9.01 -9.77
N GLY A 206 -3.42 -9.89 -10.44
CA GLY A 206 -4.49 -10.68 -9.83
C GLY A 206 -3.95 -11.69 -8.81
N VAL A 207 -2.86 -12.39 -9.16
CA VAL A 207 -2.17 -13.33 -8.26
C VAL A 207 -1.59 -12.61 -7.05
N PHE A 208 -0.93 -11.47 -7.29
CA PHE A 208 -0.35 -10.65 -6.24
C PHE A 208 -1.40 -10.15 -5.24
N ALA A 209 -2.51 -9.58 -5.73
CA ALA A 209 -3.59 -9.11 -4.88
C ALA A 209 -4.25 -10.24 -4.08
N CYS A 210 -4.49 -11.40 -4.72
CA CYS A 210 -5.03 -12.59 -4.06
C CYS A 210 -4.14 -13.05 -2.90
N ALA A 211 -2.83 -13.15 -3.14
CA ALA A 211 -1.87 -13.56 -2.11
C ALA A 211 -1.83 -12.58 -0.93
N LEU A 212 -1.81 -11.26 -1.20
CA LEU A 212 -1.83 -10.24 -0.16
C LEU A 212 -3.12 -10.26 0.67
N LEU A 213 -4.27 -10.43 0.02
CA LEU A 213 -5.55 -10.53 0.73
C LEU A 213 -5.64 -11.77 1.60
N ASN A 214 -5.02 -12.89 1.18
CA ASN A 214 -4.97 -14.12 1.97
C ASN A 214 -3.93 -14.06 3.12
N ALA A 215 -2.91 -13.19 2.99
CA ALA A 215 -1.92 -12.94 4.03
C ALA A 215 -2.36 -11.88 5.08
N GLN A 216 -3.59 -11.39 5.01
CA GLN A 216 -4.13 -10.44 6.02
C GLN A 216 -4.18 -11.06 7.42
N PRO A 217 -3.94 -10.29 8.51
CA PRO A 217 -3.76 -8.84 8.54
C PRO A 217 -2.36 -8.41 8.11
N MET A 218 -2.27 -7.37 7.28
CA MET A 218 -1.01 -6.75 6.90
C MET A 218 -1.02 -5.24 7.23
N GLY A 219 0.18 -4.62 7.35
CA GLY A 219 0.35 -3.30 7.95
C GLY A 219 -0.28 -2.13 7.17
N PHE A 220 0.29 -1.77 6.01
CA PHE A 220 0.03 -0.47 5.37
C PHE A 220 -1.32 -0.37 4.63
N TYR A 221 -1.87 -1.47 4.12
CA TYR A 221 -3.02 -1.42 3.22
C TYR A 221 -4.21 -2.22 3.75
N SER A 222 -5.39 -1.63 3.62
CA SER A 222 -6.65 -2.32 3.86
C SER A 222 -6.98 -3.26 2.68
N PRO A 223 -7.85 -4.27 2.87
CA PRO A 223 -8.38 -5.04 1.76
C PRO A 223 -8.94 -4.16 0.63
N SER A 224 -9.65 -3.08 0.97
CA SER A 224 -10.15 -2.10 0.01
C SER A 224 -9.04 -1.50 -0.86
N SER A 225 -7.94 -1.07 -0.26
CA SER A 225 -6.82 -0.48 -1.00
C SER A 225 -6.17 -1.47 -1.97
N ILE A 226 -6.06 -2.76 -1.58
CA ILE A 226 -5.51 -3.81 -2.43
C ILE A 226 -6.46 -4.13 -3.58
N VAL A 227 -7.76 -4.26 -3.30
CA VAL A 227 -8.78 -4.52 -4.33
C VAL A 227 -8.82 -3.40 -5.36
N GLN A 228 -8.83 -2.15 -4.92
CA GLN A 228 -8.82 -1.01 -5.82
C GLN A 228 -7.53 -0.91 -6.63
N ASP A 229 -6.39 -1.25 -6.02
CA ASP A 229 -5.12 -1.31 -6.74
C ASP A 229 -5.18 -2.38 -7.83
N ALA A 230 -5.68 -3.57 -7.55
CA ALA A 230 -5.88 -4.65 -8.52
C ALA A 230 -6.81 -4.21 -9.67
N GLN A 231 -7.94 -3.55 -9.36
CA GLN A 231 -8.86 -3.02 -10.38
C GLN A 231 -8.19 -1.98 -11.28
N ARG A 232 -7.37 -1.07 -10.72
CA ARG A 232 -6.57 -0.12 -11.52
C ARG A 232 -5.56 -0.81 -12.45
N HIS A 233 -5.15 -2.03 -12.09
CA HIS A 233 -4.29 -2.89 -12.92
C HIS A 233 -5.07 -3.76 -13.91
N GLY A 234 -6.37 -3.53 -14.05
CA GLY A 234 -7.22 -4.25 -14.99
C GLY A 234 -7.62 -5.65 -14.53
N VAL A 235 -7.57 -5.94 -13.23
CA VAL A 235 -8.05 -7.19 -12.65
C VAL A 235 -9.55 -7.08 -12.39
N GLU A 236 -10.34 -8.00 -12.93
CA GLU A 236 -11.74 -8.16 -12.56
C GLU A 236 -11.83 -8.68 -11.12
N VAL A 237 -12.58 -7.99 -10.27
CA VAL A 237 -12.83 -8.44 -8.88
C VAL A 237 -14.28 -8.84 -8.73
N ARG A 238 -14.50 -10.03 -8.17
CA ARG A 238 -15.82 -10.62 -7.98
C ARG A 238 -16.17 -10.71 -6.49
N PRO A 239 -17.42 -10.37 -6.11
CA PRO A 239 -17.86 -10.39 -4.71
C PRO A 239 -17.88 -11.81 -4.13
N PRO A 240 -17.85 -11.94 -2.79
CA PRO A 240 -18.01 -13.24 -2.14
C PRO A 240 -19.42 -13.77 -2.38
N ARG A 241 -19.54 -15.08 -2.72
CA ARG A 241 -20.81 -15.77 -2.92
C ARG A 241 -20.75 -17.19 -2.34
N VAL A 242 -21.77 -17.59 -1.60
CA VAL A 242 -21.85 -18.94 -1.00
C VAL A 242 -21.84 -20.04 -2.05
N ALA A 243 -22.33 -19.76 -3.27
CA ALA A 243 -22.37 -20.71 -4.37
C ALA A 243 -20.99 -21.08 -4.94
N VAL A 244 -19.97 -20.21 -4.81
CA VAL A 244 -18.67 -20.40 -5.47
C VAL A 244 -17.47 -20.06 -4.61
N SER A 245 -17.55 -19.06 -3.71
CA SER A 245 -16.40 -18.62 -2.92
C SER A 245 -15.95 -19.69 -1.92
N ARG A 246 -14.65 -19.74 -1.70
CA ARG A 246 -14.02 -20.48 -0.60
C ARG A 246 -13.81 -19.56 0.59
N TRP A 247 -13.24 -20.11 1.67
CA TRP A 247 -12.78 -19.28 2.79
C TRP A 247 -11.78 -18.24 2.32
N ASP A 248 -10.71 -18.69 1.67
CA ASP A 248 -9.70 -17.82 1.08
C ASP A 248 -10.16 -17.19 -0.23
N ASN A 249 -9.56 -16.04 -0.57
CA ASN A 249 -9.71 -15.44 -1.90
C ASN A 249 -9.10 -16.39 -2.93
N THR A 250 -9.69 -16.47 -4.11
CA THR A 250 -9.27 -17.38 -5.18
C THR A 250 -9.19 -16.68 -6.52
N LEU A 251 -8.56 -17.33 -7.49
CA LEU A 251 -8.47 -16.85 -8.86
C LEU A 251 -9.38 -17.71 -9.73
N GLU A 252 -10.12 -17.06 -10.62
CA GLU A 252 -11.03 -17.69 -11.59
C GLU A 252 -10.67 -17.24 -12.99
N PRO A 253 -10.86 -18.08 -14.04
CA PRO A 253 -10.67 -17.63 -15.42
C PRO A 253 -11.55 -16.42 -15.76
N SER A 254 -10.98 -15.45 -16.47
CA SER A 254 -11.70 -14.24 -16.93
C SER A 254 -11.06 -13.68 -18.19
N VAL A 255 -11.89 -13.42 -19.18
CA VAL A 255 -11.47 -12.71 -20.41
C VAL A 255 -11.43 -11.19 -20.23
N ALA A 256 -12.01 -10.69 -19.15
CA ALA A 256 -12.06 -9.26 -18.84
C ALA A 256 -10.81 -8.77 -18.09
N SER A 257 -10.09 -9.68 -17.42
CA SER A 257 -8.88 -9.36 -16.68
C SER A 257 -7.63 -9.32 -17.57
N TYR A 258 -6.69 -8.48 -17.17
CA TYR A 258 -5.42 -8.30 -17.86
C TYR A 258 -4.61 -9.60 -18.01
N ASP A 259 -4.57 -10.42 -16.96
CA ASP A 259 -3.84 -11.69 -16.87
C ASP A 259 -4.76 -12.92 -17.04
N GLU A 260 -5.95 -12.71 -17.62
CA GLU A 260 -6.99 -13.74 -17.84
C GLU A 260 -7.51 -14.39 -16.53
N LEU A 261 -7.27 -13.74 -15.39
CA LEU A 261 -7.66 -14.19 -14.08
C LEU A 261 -8.47 -13.12 -13.35
N ALA A 262 -9.69 -13.43 -12.92
CA ALA A 262 -10.46 -12.62 -11.98
C ALA A 262 -10.11 -13.00 -10.54
N LEU A 263 -10.10 -12.01 -9.67
CA LEU A 263 -9.99 -12.19 -8.23
C LEU A 263 -11.39 -12.40 -7.63
N ARG A 264 -11.69 -13.61 -7.14
CA ARG A 264 -12.89 -13.91 -6.36
C ARG A 264 -12.62 -13.66 -4.88
N LEU A 265 -13.38 -12.78 -4.24
CA LEU A 265 -13.28 -12.57 -2.80
C LEU A 265 -13.80 -13.79 -2.04
N GLY A 266 -13.04 -14.19 -1.02
CA GLY A 266 -13.35 -15.29 -0.13
C GLY A 266 -14.36 -14.92 0.96
N LEU A 267 -14.97 -15.91 1.58
CA LEU A 267 -15.91 -15.72 2.70
C LEU A 267 -15.22 -15.09 3.92
N ARG A 268 -13.90 -15.21 4.04
CA ARG A 268 -13.09 -14.55 5.08
C ARG A 268 -13.17 -13.01 5.09
N GLN A 269 -13.61 -12.42 3.98
CA GLN A 269 -13.81 -10.96 3.90
C GLN A 269 -15.10 -10.53 4.59
N ILE A 270 -16.02 -11.45 4.88
CA ILE A 270 -17.32 -11.14 5.48
C ILE A 270 -17.20 -11.07 7.00
N ALA A 271 -17.43 -9.89 7.56
CA ALA A 271 -17.47 -9.71 9.00
C ALA A 271 -18.58 -10.58 9.63
N GLY A 272 -18.24 -11.35 10.65
CA GLY A 272 -19.21 -12.24 11.34
C GLY A 272 -19.32 -13.65 10.77
N VAL A 273 -18.58 -13.99 9.73
CA VAL A 273 -18.43 -15.37 9.21
C VAL A 273 -17.06 -15.91 9.63
N GLY A 274 -17.04 -17.02 10.35
CA GLY A 274 -15.81 -17.69 10.78
C GLY A 274 -15.34 -18.72 9.74
N GLU A 275 -14.05 -19.12 9.83
CA GLU A 275 -13.49 -20.13 8.93
C GLU A 275 -14.22 -21.45 9.01
N GLU A 276 -14.57 -21.89 10.22
CA GLU A 276 -15.29 -23.15 10.43
C GLU A 276 -16.64 -23.15 9.69
N SER A 277 -17.39 -22.04 9.78
CA SER A 277 -18.68 -21.89 9.09
C SER A 277 -18.50 -21.87 7.58
N ALA A 278 -17.47 -21.17 7.10
CA ALA A 278 -17.15 -21.15 5.67
C ALA A 278 -16.76 -22.55 5.15
N ARG A 279 -15.99 -23.33 5.92
CA ARG A 279 -15.64 -24.71 5.55
C ARG A 279 -16.87 -25.61 5.51
N ARG A 280 -17.85 -25.45 6.44
CA ARG A 280 -19.13 -26.18 6.37
C ARG A 280 -19.93 -25.78 5.13
N ILE A 281 -19.94 -24.50 4.73
CA ILE A 281 -20.56 -24.02 3.49
C ILE A 281 -19.90 -24.71 2.28
N GLU A 282 -18.58 -24.73 2.21
CA GLU A 282 -17.83 -25.37 1.12
C GLU A 282 -18.19 -26.88 1.04
N ALA A 283 -18.07 -27.60 2.13
CA ALA A 283 -18.32 -29.06 2.18
C ALA A 283 -19.76 -29.41 1.79
N ALA A 284 -20.74 -28.69 2.32
CA ALA A 284 -22.14 -28.94 2.00
C ALA A 284 -22.46 -28.65 0.52
N ARG A 285 -21.83 -27.63 -0.07
CA ARG A 285 -21.96 -27.29 -1.50
C ARG A 285 -21.36 -28.35 -2.41
N GLU A 286 -20.25 -28.99 -2.01
CA GLU A 286 -19.64 -30.08 -2.78
C GLU A 286 -20.55 -31.30 -2.92
N VAL A 287 -21.45 -31.55 -1.95
CA VAL A 287 -22.42 -32.62 -2.05
C VAL A 287 -23.52 -32.33 -3.06
N ALA A 288 -24.07 -31.10 -3.04
CA ALA A 288 -25.06 -30.63 -4.01
C ALA A 288 -25.14 -29.08 -3.95
N PRO A 289 -25.49 -28.39 -5.05
CA PRO A 289 -25.79 -26.96 -5.03
C PRO A 289 -26.92 -26.64 -4.01
N TYR A 290 -26.90 -25.44 -3.48
CA TYR A 290 -27.97 -24.99 -2.57
C TYR A 290 -29.22 -24.61 -3.37
N SER A 291 -30.40 -25.02 -2.88
CA SER A 291 -31.67 -24.72 -3.51
C SER A 291 -32.33 -23.46 -2.95
N SER A 292 -32.04 -23.10 -1.70
CA SER A 292 -32.61 -21.94 -1.01
C SER A 292 -31.73 -21.46 0.14
N VAL A 293 -32.05 -20.31 0.73
CA VAL A 293 -31.40 -19.79 1.95
C VAL A 293 -31.62 -20.75 3.14
N GLY A 294 -32.82 -21.35 3.26
CA GLY A 294 -33.12 -22.34 4.28
C GLY A 294 -32.31 -23.62 4.10
N ASP A 295 -32.17 -24.11 2.87
CA ASP A 295 -31.34 -25.28 2.55
C ASP A 295 -29.86 -25.03 2.90
N LEU A 296 -29.31 -23.87 2.54
CA LEU A 296 -27.96 -23.46 2.95
C LEU A 296 -27.82 -23.48 4.48
N ALA A 297 -28.75 -22.84 5.16
CA ALA A 297 -28.69 -22.70 6.61
C ALA A 297 -28.70 -24.05 7.35
N ARG A 298 -29.56 -24.99 6.90
CA ARG A 298 -29.69 -26.34 7.46
C ARG A 298 -28.46 -27.18 7.16
N ARG A 299 -28.04 -27.27 5.90
CA ARG A 299 -26.95 -28.14 5.48
C ARG A 299 -25.58 -27.68 5.95
N ALA A 300 -25.34 -26.36 6.01
CA ALA A 300 -24.09 -25.80 6.53
C ALA A 300 -24.14 -25.52 8.05
N GLY A 301 -25.28 -25.80 8.74
CA GLY A 301 -25.42 -25.58 10.18
C GLY A 301 -25.17 -24.13 10.60
N LEU A 302 -25.67 -23.17 9.82
CA LEU A 302 -25.45 -21.75 10.08
C LEU A 302 -26.41 -21.22 11.13
N ASN A 303 -25.91 -20.43 12.06
CA ASN A 303 -26.75 -19.68 12.99
C ASN A 303 -27.34 -18.41 12.33
N LYS A 304 -28.28 -17.76 13.01
CA LYS A 304 -28.96 -16.56 12.52
C LYS A 304 -27.99 -15.40 12.23
N LYS A 305 -26.96 -15.20 13.08
CA LYS A 305 -25.99 -14.11 12.90
C LYS A 305 -25.14 -14.31 11.65
N GLU A 306 -24.67 -15.52 11.41
CA GLU A 306 -23.90 -15.88 10.22
C GLU A 306 -24.72 -15.70 8.94
N LEU A 307 -25.98 -16.12 8.97
CA LEU A 307 -26.87 -15.98 7.82
C LEU A 307 -27.18 -14.51 7.49
N VAL A 308 -27.43 -13.69 8.51
CA VAL A 308 -27.61 -12.24 8.35
C VAL A 308 -26.34 -11.59 7.78
N ALA A 309 -25.15 -11.97 8.30
CA ALA A 309 -23.87 -11.46 7.79
C ALA A 309 -23.66 -11.80 6.30
N LEU A 310 -23.99 -13.03 5.88
CA LEU A 310 -23.93 -13.44 4.47
C LEU A 310 -24.92 -12.66 3.61
N ALA A 311 -26.14 -12.41 4.11
CA ALA A 311 -27.15 -11.63 3.40
C ALA A 311 -26.75 -10.16 3.26
N GLU A 312 -26.26 -9.54 4.34
CA GLU A 312 -25.75 -8.18 4.33
C GLU A 312 -24.53 -7.98 3.41
N ALA A 313 -23.70 -9.00 3.25
CA ALA A 313 -22.58 -8.99 2.31
C ALA A 313 -22.97 -9.24 0.86
N GLY A 314 -24.27 -9.51 0.57
CA GLY A 314 -24.71 -9.91 -0.76
C GLY A 314 -24.27 -11.30 -1.20
N ALA A 315 -23.72 -12.10 -0.28
CA ALA A 315 -23.16 -13.43 -0.57
C ALA A 315 -24.21 -14.49 -0.92
N LEU A 316 -25.50 -14.20 -0.71
CA LEU A 316 -26.64 -15.06 -1.05
C LEU A 316 -27.19 -14.83 -2.45
N GLU A 317 -26.56 -13.97 -3.24
CA GLU A 317 -26.94 -13.73 -4.63
C GLU A 317 -26.89 -15.04 -5.45
N GLY A 318 -27.96 -15.29 -6.18
CA GLY A 318 -28.19 -16.54 -6.90
C GLY A 318 -29.07 -17.55 -6.14
N LEU A 319 -29.23 -17.40 -4.82
CA LEU A 319 -30.23 -18.12 -4.02
C LEU A 319 -31.51 -17.30 -3.83
N GLU A 320 -31.38 -15.97 -3.87
CA GLU A 320 -32.49 -15.02 -3.75
C GLU A 320 -32.42 -13.90 -4.79
N VAL A 321 -33.57 -13.33 -5.10
CA VAL A 321 -33.71 -12.20 -6.03
C VAL A 321 -33.45 -10.89 -5.30
N GLY A 322 -32.19 -10.51 -5.20
CA GLY A 322 -31.75 -9.26 -4.60
C GLY A 322 -31.44 -9.34 -3.11
N ARG A 323 -30.57 -8.43 -2.70
CA ARG A 323 -29.95 -8.39 -1.36
C ARG A 323 -30.98 -8.13 -0.25
N ARG A 324 -31.96 -7.26 -0.50
CA ARG A 324 -33.02 -6.96 0.48
C ARG A 324 -33.90 -8.17 0.78
N GLN A 325 -34.26 -8.94 -0.24
CA GLN A 325 -35.00 -10.18 -0.09
C GLN A 325 -34.21 -11.21 0.71
N ALA A 326 -32.92 -11.35 0.39
CA ALA A 326 -32.02 -12.24 1.13
C ALA A 326 -31.91 -11.86 2.61
N MET A 327 -31.81 -10.58 2.94
CA MET A 327 -31.82 -10.08 4.32
C MET A 327 -33.14 -10.40 5.03
N TRP A 328 -34.27 -10.18 4.36
CA TRP A 328 -35.58 -10.51 4.92
C TRP A 328 -35.69 -12.01 5.23
N ARG A 329 -35.27 -12.88 4.30
CA ARG A 329 -35.22 -14.34 4.49
C ARG A 329 -34.30 -14.75 5.63
N ALA A 330 -33.14 -14.14 5.75
CA ALA A 330 -32.18 -14.42 6.82
C ALA A 330 -32.73 -14.10 8.23
N HIS A 331 -33.69 -13.18 8.32
CA HIS A 331 -34.38 -12.82 9.56
C HIS A 331 -35.62 -13.67 9.86
N ALA A 332 -36.12 -14.44 8.89
CA ALA A 332 -37.30 -15.26 9.07
C ALA A 332 -37.13 -16.28 10.24
N PRO A 333 -38.22 -16.58 10.99
CA PRO A 333 -38.18 -17.59 12.01
C PRO A 333 -37.85 -18.97 11.40
N ARG A 334 -37.01 -19.75 12.05
CA ARG A 334 -36.75 -21.14 11.67
C ARG A 334 -37.58 -22.07 12.52
N LEU A 335 -38.13 -23.09 11.90
CA LEU A 335 -38.73 -24.18 12.62
C LEU A 335 -37.64 -25.09 13.14
N GLU A 336 -37.73 -25.48 14.41
CA GLU A 336 -36.78 -26.39 15.08
C GLU A 336 -37.46 -27.74 15.37
N GLY A 337 -36.63 -28.78 15.53
CA GLY A 337 -37.08 -30.11 15.91
C GLY A 337 -37.85 -30.83 14.81
N LEU A 338 -39.03 -31.36 15.15
CA LEU A 338 -39.83 -32.21 14.25
C LEU A 338 -40.24 -31.50 12.95
N PHE A 339 -40.30 -30.18 12.95
CA PHE A 339 -40.71 -29.33 11.81
C PHE A 339 -39.52 -28.76 11.02
N GLU A 340 -38.31 -29.09 11.36
CA GLU A 340 -37.09 -28.56 10.72
C GLU A 340 -37.00 -28.90 9.23
N ALA A 341 -37.62 -30.00 8.81
CA ALA A 341 -37.68 -30.44 7.41
C ALA A 341 -38.73 -29.68 6.57
N ILE A 342 -39.62 -28.89 7.21
CA ILE A 342 -40.64 -28.13 6.50
C ILE A 342 -40.01 -26.83 6.00
N ASP A 343 -39.87 -26.75 4.67
CA ASP A 343 -39.41 -25.55 4.01
C ASP A 343 -40.53 -24.49 3.95
N LEU A 344 -40.54 -23.58 4.92
CA LEU A 344 -41.48 -22.43 4.92
C LEU A 344 -41.20 -21.46 3.77
N GLU A 345 -40.08 -21.61 3.07
CA GLU A 345 -39.68 -20.73 1.98
C GLU A 345 -40.48 -21.00 0.69
N SER A 346 -41.16 -22.14 0.59
CA SER A 346 -42.02 -22.49 -0.54
C SER A 346 -43.35 -21.72 -0.55
N SER A 347 -43.64 -20.92 0.49
CA SER A 347 -44.87 -20.13 0.52
C SER A 347 -44.83 -19.01 -0.51
N ALA A 348 -45.79 -19.03 -1.42
CA ALA A 348 -46.03 -18.03 -2.45
C ALA A 348 -46.27 -16.60 -1.90
N ASP A 349 -46.26 -16.43 -0.58
CA ASP A 349 -46.61 -15.21 0.17
C ASP A 349 -45.39 -14.34 0.58
N ALA A 350 -44.19 -14.64 0.08
CA ALA A 350 -43.05 -13.77 0.37
C ALA A 350 -43.27 -12.38 -0.25
N PRO A 351 -43.21 -11.30 0.54
CA PRO A 351 -43.41 -9.96 -0.01
C PRO A 351 -42.37 -9.63 -1.07
N ASN A 352 -42.82 -9.09 -2.20
CA ASN A 352 -41.90 -8.57 -3.21
C ASN A 352 -41.34 -7.24 -2.71
N LEU A 353 -40.16 -7.26 -2.09
CA LEU A 353 -39.53 -6.09 -1.53
C LEU A 353 -38.84 -5.27 -2.64
N PRO A 354 -38.99 -3.94 -2.65
CA PRO A 354 -38.30 -3.11 -3.62
C PRO A 354 -36.77 -3.23 -3.42
N PRO A 355 -35.97 -3.09 -4.49
CA PRO A 355 -34.51 -3.16 -4.39
C PRO A 355 -33.96 -2.10 -3.44
N LEU A 356 -32.80 -2.36 -2.87
CA LEU A 356 -32.06 -1.37 -2.07
C LEU A 356 -31.65 -0.18 -2.95
N ARG A 357 -31.61 1.01 -2.35
CA ARG A 357 -30.96 2.16 -3.01
C ARG A 357 -29.47 1.91 -3.07
N LYS A 358 -28.78 2.43 -4.10
CA LYS A 358 -27.32 2.27 -4.27
C LYS A 358 -26.50 2.69 -3.05
N VAL A 359 -26.91 3.77 -2.37
CA VAL A 359 -26.27 4.22 -1.13
C VAL A 359 -26.43 3.20 0.01
N ASP A 360 -27.61 2.57 0.13
CA ASP A 360 -27.85 1.55 1.15
C ASP A 360 -27.02 0.28 0.86
N GLU A 361 -26.88 -0.12 -0.42
CA GLU A 361 -25.99 -1.20 -0.85
C GLU A 361 -24.53 -0.88 -0.50
N LEU A 362 -24.06 0.33 -0.80
CA LEU A 362 -22.72 0.80 -0.48
C LEU A 362 -22.41 0.74 1.03
N LEU A 363 -23.36 1.19 1.86
CA LEU A 363 -23.21 1.15 3.32
C LEU A 363 -23.13 -0.27 3.85
N LEU A 364 -23.93 -1.19 3.31
CA LEU A 364 -23.86 -2.60 3.62
C LEU A 364 -22.53 -3.23 3.18
N ASP A 365 -22.00 -2.86 2.01
CA ASP A 365 -20.69 -3.31 1.54
C ASP A 365 -19.58 -2.92 2.54
N TYR A 366 -19.51 -1.62 2.90
CA TYR A 366 -18.52 -1.16 3.86
C TYR A 366 -18.73 -1.74 5.25
N GLY A 367 -19.97 -1.98 5.66
CA GLY A 367 -20.31 -2.59 6.95
C GLY A 367 -19.95 -4.06 7.04
N SER A 368 -20.17 -4.82 5.97
CA SER A 368 -20.05 -6.28 5.96
C SER A 368 -18.69 -6.77 5.47
N ILE A 369 -18.11 -6.17 4.41
CA ILE A 369 -16.82 -6.61 3.83
C ILE A 369 -15.73 -5.54 3.86
N GLY A 370 -16.04 -4.33 4.34
CA GLY A 370 -15.08 -3.24 4.48
C GLY A 370 -14.68 -2.55 3.17
N LEU A 371 -15.32 -2.87 2.06
CA LEU A 371 -15.06 -2.29 0.74
C LEU A 371 -16.32 -2.42 -0.16
N SER A 372 -16.40 -1.63 -1.21
CA SER A 372 -17.33 -1.86 -2.32
C SER A 372 -16.56 -2.07 -3.60
N ILE A 373 -17.02 -3.01 -4.45
CA ILE A 373 -16.35 -3.36 -5.71
C ILE A 373 -16.76 -2.40 -6.83
N ASP A 374 -18.04 -2.04 -6.88
CA ASP A 374 -18.63 -1.32 -8.01
C ASP A 374 -18.93 0.15 -7.71
N ASP A 375 -18.88 0.54 -6.43
CA ASP A 375 -19.30 1.87 -6.00
C ASP A 375 -18.33 2.49 -4.97
N HIS A 376 -18.39 3.83 -4.84
CA HIS A 376 -17.51 4.58 -3.95
C HIS A 376 -18.28 5.73 -3.28
N PRO A 377 -18.09 6.00 -1.98
CA PRO A 377 -18.80 7.06 -1.26
C PRO A 377 -18.72 8.43 -1.94
N MET A 378 -17.57 8.75 -2.54
CA MET A 378 -17.38 10.03 -3.20
C MET A 378 -18.24 10.21 -4.46
N LYS A 379 -18.71 9.14 -5.13
CA LYS A 379 -19.70 9.26 -6.23
C LYS A 379 -20.99 9.91 -5.76
N HIS A 380 -21.41 9.61 -4.53
CA HIS A 380 -22.66 10.12 -3.93
C HIS A 380 -22.49 11.50 -3.28
N VAL A 381 -21.33 11.80 -2.73
CA VAL A 381 -21.02 13.04 -2.02
C VAL A 381 -20.59 14.17 -2.96
N ARG A 382 -19.82 13.85 -4.01
CA ARG A 382 -19.24 14.83 -4.95
C ARG A 382 -20.24 15.80 -5.59
N PRO A 383 -21.42 15.38 -6.09
CA PRO A 383 -22.37 16.31 -6.72
C PRO A 383 -22.84 17.42 -5.78
N GLN A 384 -22.94 17.13 -4.50
CA GLN A 384 -23.38 18.08 -3.49
C GLN A 384 -22.24 19.01 -3.08
N LEU A 385 -21.03 18.48 -2.89
CA LEU A 385 -19.84 19.28 -2.65
C LEU A 385 -19.59 20.26 -3.80
N SER A 386 -19.72 19.81 -5.05
CA SER A 386 -19.55 20.67 -6.22
C SER A 386 -20.57 21.80 -6.26
N ARG A 387 -21.82 21.55 -5.84
CA ARG A 387 -22.81 22.61 -5.71
C ARG A 387 -22.50 23.60 -4.58
N ALA A 388 -22.06 23.10 -3.43
CA ALA A 388 -21.68 23.94 -2.30
C ALA A 388 -20.46 24.82 -2.58
N LEU A 389 -19.49 24.33 -3.35
CA LEU A 389 -18.28 25.07 -3.76
C LEU A 389 -18.56 26.11 -4.86
N GLY A 390 -19.71 26.05 -5.52
CA GLY A 390 -20.12 27.02 -6.53
C GLY A 390 -19.16 27.07 -7.73
N ARG A 391 -18.36 28.13 -7.85
CA ARG A 391 -17.39 28.31 -8.96
C ARG A 391 -16.06 27.60 -8.74
N GLU A 392 -15.77 27.13 -7.54
CA GLU A 392 -14.52 26.43 -7.22
C GLU A 392 -14.57 25.02 -7.83
N ARG A 393 -13.60 24.68 -8.66
CA ARG A 393 -13.57 23.39 -9.35
C ARG A 393 -13.04 22.29 -8.40
N LEU A 394 -13.87 21.27 -8.16
CA LEU A 394 -13.51 20.08 -7.41
C LEU A 394 -12.92 19.02 -8.37
N PHE A 395 -11.60 18.82 -8.29
CA PHE A 395 -10.90 17.85 -9.13
C PHE A 395 -11.03 16.43 -8.56
N ARG A 396 -10.96 15.46 -9.48
CA ARG A 396 -10.78 14.03 -9.15
C ARG A 396 -9.30 13.68 -9.18
N SER A 397 -8.93 12.61 -8.48
CA SER A 397 -7.54 12.12 -8.43
C SER A 397 -6.95 11.87 -9.83
N GLU A 398 -7.70 11.25 -10.74
CA GLU A 398 -7.28 11.02 -12.13
C GLU A 398 -6.97 12.31 -12.89
N GLN A 399 -7.74 13.38 -12.65
CA GLN A 399 -7.61 14.66 -13.35
C GLN A 399 -6.33 15.42 -12.97
N LEU A 400 -5.77 15.15 -11.80
CA LEU A 400 -4.51 15.76 -11.35
C LEU A 400 -3.36 15.48 -12.31
N ARG A 401 -3.39 14.32 -12.97
CA ARG A 401 -2.37 13.92 -13.95
C ARG A 401 -2.29 14.86 -15.16
N GLY A 402 -3.41 15.47 -15.53
CA GLY A 402 -3.49 16.42 -16.65
C GLY A 402 -3.10 17.86 -16.30
N LEU A 403 -2.85 18.17 -15.01
CA LEU A 403 -2.56 19.54 -14.58
C LEU A 403 -1.06 19.83 -14.55
N PRO A 404 -0.62 21.07 -14.80
CA PRO A 404 0.78 21.45 -14.70
C PRO A 404 1.28 21.46 -13.24
N HIS A 405 2.61 21.33 -13.07
CA HIS A 405 3.25 21.60 -11.77
C HIS A 405 2.92 23.04 -11.30
N GLY A 406 2.65 23.20 -10.03
CA GLY A 406 2.26 24.48 -9.43
C GLY A 406 0.77 24.82 -9.55
N ALA A 407 -0.05 23.97 -10.18
CA ALA A 407 -1.50 24.21 -10.28
C ALA A 407 -2.15 24.22 -8.90
N HIS A 408 -3.02 25.20 -8.65
CA HIS A 408 -3.89 25.20 -7.48
C HIS A 408 -5.03 24.23 -7.69
N VAL A 409 -5.25 23.35 -6.71
CA VAL A 409 -6.25 22.29 -6.79
C VAL A 409 -7.09 22.23 -5.52
N THR A 410 -8.39 21.91 -5.72
CA THR A 410 -9.30 21.54 -4.66
C THR A 410 -9.77 20.13 -4.94
N ILE A 411 -9.54 19.23 -3.98
CA ILE A 411 -9.87 17.80 -4.05
C ILE A 411 -10.62 17.37 -2.79
N ALA A 412 -11.41 16.32 -2.92
CA ALA A 412 -12.09 15.71 -1.77
C ALA A 412 -12.08 14.20 -1.88
N GLY A 413 -12.00 13.52 -0.73
CA GLY A 413 -11.98 12.05 -0.69
C GLY A 413 -12.02 11.48 0.73
N LEU A 414 -12.04 10.15 0.80
CA LEU A 414 -11.88 9.39 2.04
C LEU A 414 -10.42 9.47 2.51
N VAL A 415 -10.21 9.68 3.79
CA VAL A 415 -8.88 9.62 4.40
C VAL A 415 -8.56 8.16 4.71
N THR A 416 -7.71 7.55 3.89
CA THR A 416 -7.36 6.11 4.00
C THR A 416 -6.12 5.84 4.84
N GLY A 417 -5.27 6.83 5.06
CA GLY A 417 -4.09 6.68 5.91
C GLY A 417 -3.44 8.01 6.27
N ARG A 418 -2.83 8.04 7.44
CA ARG A 418 -2.03 9.16 7.95
C ARG A 418 -0.69 8.63 8.41
N GLN A 419 0.39 9.28 8.00
CA GLN A 419 1.75 8.90 8.37
C GLN A 419 2.51 10.15 8.79
N ARG A 420 3.11 10.11 9.97
CA ARG A 420 4.00 11.18 10.46
C ARG A 420 5.35 10.56 10.83
N PRO A 421 6.18 10.23 9.83
CA PRO A 421 7.46 9.59 10.09
C PRO A 421 8.35 10.53 10.91
N GLN A 422 9.01 10.01 11.95
CA GLN A 422 9.97 10.77 12.76
C GLN A 422 11.12 11.33 11.90
N THR A 423 11.41 10.67 10.77
CA THR A 423 12.46 11.03 9.82
C THR A 423 12.11 12.19 8.89
N ALA A 424 10.84 12.58 8.80
CA ALA A 424 10.36 13.62 7.88
C ALA A 424 10.28 15.02 8.53
N SER A 425 11.06 15.29 9.58
CA SER A 425 11.10 16.61 10.26
C SER A 425 9.70 17.14 10.64
N GLY A 426 8.79 16.23 11.03
CA GLY A 426 7.43 16.56 11.44
C GLY A 426 6.42 16.77 10.30
N VAL A 427 6.81 16.56 9.05
CA VAL A 427 5.89 16.54 7.90
C VAL A 427 4.93 15.38 8.03
N THR A 428 3.65 15.64 7.73
CA THR A 428 2.60 14.63 7.76
C THR A 428 2.16 14.31 6.34
N PHE A 429 2.09 13.01 6.04
CA PHE A 429 1.56 12.49 4.78
C PHE A 429 0.14 11.96 5.01
N VAL A 430 -0.78 12.35 4.15
CA VAL A 430 -2.16 11.85 4.18
C VAL A 430 -2.51 11.27 2.82
N SER A 431 -3.15 10.11 2.82
CA SER A 431 -3.70 9.50 1.61
C SER A 431 -5.19 9.81 1.53
N LEU A 432 -5.59 10.41 0.43
CA LEU A 432 -6.98 10.74 0.14
C LEU A 432 -7.45 9.91 -1.05
N GLU A 433 -8.53 9.17 -0.89
CA GLU A 433 -9.10 8.27 -1.89
C GLU A 433 -10.42 8.82 -2.41
N ASP A 434 -10.54 8.88 -3.72
CA ASP A 434 -11.82 9.16 -4.37
C ASP A 434 -12.21 8.04 -5.35
N GLU A 435 -13.33 8.19 -6.03
CA GLU A 435 -13.87 7.20 -6.97
C GLU A 435 -12.96 6.92 -8.18
N THR A 436 -11.86 7.66 -8.36
CA THR A 436 -10.93 7.51 -9.49
C THR A 436 -9.52 7.11 -9.07
N GLY A 437 -9.20 7.22 -7.78
CA GLY A 437 -7.89 6.81 -7.29
C GLY A 437 -7.44 7.48 -5.99
N LEU A 438 -6.13 7.38 -5.75
CA LEU A 438 -5.47 7.93 -4.57
C LEU A 438 -4.74 9.22 -4.88
N SER A 439 -4.90 10.22 -4.03
CA SER A 439 -4.12 11.45 -4.01
C SER A 439 -3.22 11.49 -2.77
N ASN A 440 -1.95 11.80 -2.97
CA ASN A 440 -0.97 11.94 -1.90
C ASN A 440 -0.89 13.39 -1.45
N LEU A 441 -1.09 13.63 -0.16
CA LEU A 441 -1.07 14.95 0.46
C LEU A 441 0.18 15.11 1.31
N ILE A 442 0.82 16.28 1.22
CA ILE A 442 1.95 16.66 2.06
C ILE A 442 1.52 17.87 2.90
N LEU A 443 1.54 17.69 4.22
CA LEU A 443 1.25 18.74 5.18
C LEU A 443 2.53 19.13 5.93
N THR A 444 2.93 20.38 5.79
CA THR A 444 4.02 20.93 6.61
C THR A 444 3.57 21.10 8.07
N VAL A 445 4.51 21.16 9.01
CA VAL A 445 4.21 21.29 10.43
C VAL A 445 3.23 22.43 10.74
N PRO A 446 3.41 23.67 10.20
CA PRO A 446 2.47 24.76 10.46
C PRO A 446 1.05 24.50 9.95
N VAL A 447 0.92 23.82 8.79
CA VAL A 447 -0.39 23.46 8.21
C VAL A 447 -1.05 22.36 9.06
N PHE A 448 -0.28 21.35 9.46
CA PHE A 448 -0.78 20.29 10.33
C PHE A 448 -1.31 20.87 11.66
N GLU A 449 -0.53 21.71 12.34
CA GLU A 449 -0.95 22.26 13.63
C GLU A 449 -2.19 23.16 13.51
N ARG A 450 -2.30 23.94 12.42
CA ARG A 450 -3.48 24.76 12.14
C ARG A 450 -4.74 23.94 11.92
N HIS A 451 -4.64 22.81 11.25
CA HIS A 451 -5.78 21.96 10.87
C HIS A 451 -5.80 20.63 11.64
N ARG A 452 -5.08 20.54 12.76
CA ARG A 452 -4.83 19.31 13.53
C ARG A 452 -6.09 18.48 13.76
N HIS A 453 -7.15 19.09 14.25
CA HIS A 453 -8.41 18.39 14.53
C HIS A 453 -9.02 17.80 13.22
N ALA A 454 -9.11 18.59 12.17
CA ALA A 454 -9.61 18.11 10.89
C ALA A 454 -8.75 16.97 10.33
N VAL A 455 -7.41 17.11 10.36
CA VAL A 455 -6.49 16.08 9.87
C VAL A 455 -6.64 14.77 10.64
N LEU A 456 -6.77 14.81 11.96
CA LEU A 456 -6.81 13.59 12.78
C LEU A 456 -8.17 12.87 12.75
N PHE A 457 -9.28 13.61 12.64
CA PHE A 457 -10.61 13.04 12.86
C PHE A 457 -11.52 13.00 11.63
N SER A 458 -11.08 13.50 10.47
CA SER A 458 -11.88 13.41 9.25
C SER A 458 -11.92 12.00 8.70
N LYS A 459 -13.11 11.50 8.39
CA LYS A 459 -13.32 10.34 7.51
C LYS A 459 -13.29 10.77 6.05
N ILE A 460 -13.94 11.90 5.73
CA ILE A 460 -13.91 12.56 4.43
C ILE A 460 -13.36 13.97 4.62
N ALA A 461 -12.49 14.39 3.74
CA ALA A 461 -11.86 15.70 3.79
C ALA A 461 -11.98 16.44 2.45
N LEU A 462 -12.10 17.78 2.55
CA LEU A 462 -11.91 18.72 1.46
C LEU A 462 -10.54 19.36 1.64
N VAL A 463 -9.73 19.35 0.61
CA VAL A 463 -8.34 19.79 0.67
C VAL A 463 -8.04 20.77 -0.46
N ARG A 464 -7.41 21.90 -0.10
CA ARG A 464 -6.87 22.86 -1.08
C ARG A 464 -5.36 22.88 -0.98
N GLY A 465 -4.71 22.88 -2.12
CA GLY A 465 -3.27 22.84 -2.17
C GLY A 465 -2.70 23.18 -3.54
N VAL A 466 -1.39 23.05 -3.64
CA VAL A 466 -0.63 23.20 -4.88
C VAL A 466 -0.13 21.84 -5.32
N LEU A 467 -0.33 21.52 -6.59
CA LEU A 467 0.12 20.27 -7.19
C LEU A 467 1.63 20.32 -7.41
N GLU A 468 2.36 19.45 -6.76
CA GLU A 468 3.77 19.19 -7.01
C GLU A 468 3.89 17.95 -7.89
N ARG A 469 4.56 18.08 -9.03
CA ARG A 469 4.79 17.01 -9.99
C ARG A 469 6.27 16.71 -10.08
N SER A 470 6.65 15.47 -9.82
CA SER A 470 7.99 14.96 -10.14
C SER A 470 7.88 14.21 -11.47
N THR A 471 8.39 14.81 -12.54
CA THR A 471 8.40 14.21 -13.88
C THR A 471 9.41 13.07 -13.93
N THR A 472 8.93 11.87 -14.23
CA THR A 472 9.81 10.75 -14.61
C THR A 472 9.84 10.68 -16.13
N PRO A 473 11.00 10.52 -16.78
CA PRO A 473 11.04 10.26 -18.22
C PRO A 473 10.17 9.07 -18.59
N LEU A 474 9.60 9.09 -19.80
CA LEU A 474 8.82 7.99 -20.34
C LEU A 474 9.58 6.68 -20.19
N PRO A 475 8.88 5.58 -19.82
CA PRO A 475 9.46 4.25 -19.83
C PRO A 475 10.00 3.94 -21.24
N THR A 476 11.21 3.38 -21.29
CA THR A 476 11.86 3.02 -22.57
C THR A 476 11.33 1.69 -23.13
N SER A 477 10.62 0.89 -22.34
CA SER A 477 10.09 -0.39 -22.80
C SER A 477 8.79 -0.24 -23.57
N GLU A 478 8.77 -0.75 -24.81
CA GLU A 478 7.56 -0.83 -25.65
C GLU A 478 6.42 -1.58 -24.97
N ARG A 479 6.71 -2.58 -24.12
CA ARG A 479 5.71 -3.35 -23.37
C ARG A 479 4.88 -2.51 -22.40
N LEU A 480 5.47 -1.50 -21.75
CA LEU A 480 4.73 -0.58 -20.88
C LEU A 480 3.93 0.45 -21.68
N ALA A 481 4.46 0.89 -22.83
CA ALA A 481 3.75 1.73 -23.77
C ALA A 481 2.51 1.02 -24.35
N LEU A 482 2.61 -0.27 -24.69
CA LEU A 482 1.49 -1.10 -25.12
C LEU A 482 0.41 -1.32 -24.06
N ARG A 483 0.76 -1.21 -22.77
CA ARG A 483 -0.18 -1.33 -21.64
C ARG A 483 -1.07 -0.09 -21.44
N ARG A 484 -1.03 0.90 -22.32
CA ARG A 484 -1.78 2.17 -22.23
C ARG A 484 -1.63 2.90 -20.89
N ARG A 485 -0.54 2.69 -20.17
CA ARG A 485 -0.26 3.44 -18.96
C ARG A 485 0.49 4.71 -19.33
N PRO A 486 -0.09 5.89 -19.05
CA PRO A 486 0.66 7.13 -19.22
C PRO A 486 1.88 7.12 -18.30
N PRO A 487 2.94 7.91 -18.63
CA PRO A 487 4.08 8.09 -17.73
C PRO A 487 3.54 8.47 -16.34
N VAL A 488 3.98 7.72 -15.33
CA VAL A 488 3.48 7.95 -13.98
C VAL A 488 4.32 9.05 -13.37
N ASP A 489 3.81 10.27 -13.48
CA ASP A 489 4.30 11.35 -12.64
C ASP A 489 3.87 11.06 -11.19
N VAL A 490 4.80 11.09 -10.28
CA VAL A 490 4.44 11.09 -8.87
C VAL A 490 3.89 12.47 -8.54
N LEU A 491 2.61 12.47 -8.20
CA LEU A 491 1.88 13.67 -7.88
C LEU A 491 1.69 13.77 -6.37
N HIS A 492 2.01 14.92 -5.84
CA HIS A 492 1.71 15.28 -4.46
C HIS A 492 0.93 16.59 -4.44
N VAL A 493 -0.03 16.69 -3.54
CA VAL A 493 -0.68 17.97 -3.24
C VAL A 493 -0.07 18.53 -1.97
N LYS A 494 0.69 19.62 -2.11
CA LYS A 494 1.17 20.39 -0.96
C LYS A 494 0.02 21.21 -0.39
N VAL A 495 -0.45 20.78 0.76
CA VAL A 495 -1.68 21.29 1.38
C VAL A 495 -1.45 22.66 2.02
N HIS A 496 -2.41 23.55 1.84
CA HIS A 496 -2.50 24.81 2.60
C HIS A 496 -3.81 24.97 3.36
N ALA A 497 -4.89 24.22 2.99
CA ALA A 497 -6.11 24.11 3.77
C ALA A 497 -6.61 22.67 3.79
N PHE A 498 -7.08 22.22 4.95
CA PHE A 498 -7.62 20.90 5.17
C PHE A 498 -8.90 21.02 6.01
N GLU A 499 -10.03 20.65 5.44
CA GLU A 499 -11.33 20.82 6.05
C GLU A 499 -12.02 19.45 6.21
N ARG A 500 -12.59 19.22 7.38
CA ARG A 500 -13.45 18.07 7.62
C ARG A 500 -14.78 18.32 6.93
N ILE A 501 -15.24 17.36 6.14
CA ILE A 501 -16.60 17.38 5.60
C ILE A 501 -17.51 16.73 6.65
N GLU A 502 -18.39 17.53 7.21
CA GLU A 502 -19.50 17.05 8.04
C GLU A 502 -20.71 16.85 7.13
N LEU A 503 -21.05 15.59 6.95
CA LEU A 503 -22.07 15.19 5.98
C LEU A 503 -23.50 15.54 6.42
N GLU A 504 -23.68 15.81 7.72
CA GLU A 504 -24.98 16.13 8.31
C GLU A 504 -25.57 17.47 7.85
N SER A 505 -24.73 18.44 7.49
CA SER A 505 -25.19 19.81 7.13
C SER A 505 -25.35 20.05 5.63
N SER A 506 -24.76 19.20 4.77
CA SER A 506 -24.70 19.41 3.32
C SER A 506 -25.42 18.34 2.49
N LEU A 507 -25.88 17.27 3.13
CA LEU A 507 -26.61 16.17 2.51
C LEU A 507 -28.08 16.18 2.93
N PRO A 508 -29.03 15.64 2.11
CA PRO A 508 -30.36 15.31 2.62
C PRO A 508 -30.18 14.52 3.92
N ALA A 509 -30.96 14.85 4.96
CA ALA A 509 -30.79 14.31 6.32
C ALA A 509 -30.60 12.77 6.35
N GLU A 510 -31.33 12.06 5.46
CA GLU A 510 -31.23 10.60 5.30
C GLU A 510 -29.86 10.08 4.78
N LEU A 511 -29.12 10.92 4.02
CA LEU A 511 -27.79 10.55 3.48
C LEU A 511 -26.67 10.98 4.43
N GLY A 512 -26.85 12.11 5.12
CA GLY A 512 -25.85 12.67 6.05
C GLY A 512 -25.59 11.76 7.24
N GLU A 513 -26.65 11.28 7.90
CA GLU A 513 -26.55 10.33 9.01
C GLU A 513 -25.86 9.02 8.56
N LYS A 514 -26.29 8.45 7.44
CA LYS A 514 -25.80 7.15 6.98
C LYS A 514 -24.36 7.15 6.49
N VAL A 515 -23.90 8.21 5.80
CA VAL A 515 -22.50 8.29 5.34
C VAL A 515 -21.57 8.73 6.48
N GLY A 516 -22.07 9.46 7.50
CA GLY A 516 -21.36 9.71 8.75
C GLY A 516 -21.01 8.43 9.50
N ASP A 517 -21.83 7.40 9.37
CA ASP A 517 -21.67 6.09 9.98
C ASP A 517 -20.82 5.09 9.17
N LEU A 518 -20.22 5.51 8.04
CA LEU A 518 -19.30 4.64 7.30
C LEU A 518 -18.30 3.99 8.25
N PRO A 519 -18.24 2.65 8.35
CA PRO A 519 -17.33 1.94 9.23
C PRO A 519 -15.89 1.94 8.72
N HIS A 520 -15.55 2.94 7.90
CA HIS A 520 -14.20 3.12 7.39
C HIS A 520 -13.27 3.62 8.48
N LYS A 521 -12.20 2.87 8.74
CA LYS A 521 -11.12 3.26 9.63
C LYS A 521 -9.87 3.54 8.80
N SER A 522 -9.33 4.76 8.92
CA SER A 522 -8.01 5.06 8.35
C SER A 522 -6.94 4.22 9.05
N ARG A 523 -5.90 3.84 8.30
CA ARG A 523 -4.70 3.22 8.85
C ARG A 523 -3.69 4.31 9.15
N ASP A 524 -3.48 4.58 10.42
CA ASP A 524 -2.61 5.63 10.89
C ASP A 524 -1.32 5.03 11.44
N PHE A 525 -0.18 5.54 10.99
CA PHE A 525 1.15 5.14 11.43
C PHE A 525 1.88 6.36 11.98
N HIS A 526 2.36 6.23 13.21
CA HIS A 526 3.07 7.28 13.96
C HIS A 526 4.58 7.15 13.82
#